data_0062c765b6d291ea73a2265976555c67
#
_entry.id   0062c765b6d291ea73a2265976555c67
#
_cell.length_a   1.000
_cell.length_b   1.000
_cell.length_c   1.000
_cell.angle_alpha   90.00
_cell.angle_beta   90.00
_cell.angle_gamma   90.00
#
_symmetry.space_group_name_H-M   'P 1'
#
loop_
_entity.id
_entity.type
_entity.pdbx_description
1 polymer ?
#
loop_
_entity_poly.entity_id
_entity_poly.type
_entity_poly.pdbx_seq_one_letter_code
_entity_poly.pdbx_strand_id
1 'polypeptide(L)'
;VVAFSSCKKKGCTDPNANNFNAEAEKDDGSCTYDSVVPPVPPTYTVPTTYTFTDANGNNTVSYSGQTARLDMLGEMTSYLKTANTSGGSNQLDASTLLSMYDNSYTGWTDQNLVGNGKQLKSKTALGDAGVQAQFETWMSEAAAATPPTTAGYYLQAATGQEWTQLIEKGLMSACFVSQMTGNYLAGIASDDNTSAVDAANGKHYTEMEHHWDEAYGYFTSATDYPTSGTDRFWGKYANNTLESVIGSATSIA
;
A
#
# COMPACT_ATOMS: atom_id res chain seq x y z
N VAL A 1 -5.54 62.60 56.25
CA VAL A 1 -5.40 61.18 56.01
C VAL A 1 -4.48 61.05 54.79
N VAL A 2 -3.19 60.60 55.03
CA VAL A 2 -2.24 60.35 53.98
C VAL A 2 -2.46 58.90 53.48
N ALA A 3 -2.98 58.74 52.27
CA ALA A 3 -3.10 57.44 51.64
C ALA A 3 -1.72 57.00 51.11
N PHE A 4 -1.17 56.01 51.78
CA PHE A 4 0.01 55.30 51.23
C PHE A 4 -0.46 54.43 50.06
N SER A 5 -0.18 54.79 48.86
CA SER A 5 -0.30 53.93 47.71
C SER A 5 0.83 52.89 47.79
N SER A 6 0.47 51.69 48.18
CA SER A 6 1.41 50.56 48.12
C SER A 6 1.62 50.22 46.62
N CYS A 7 2.82 50.50 46.13
CA CYS A 7 3.23 49.98 44.81
C CYS A 7 3.42 48.47 44.90
N LYS A 8 2.56 47.69 44.23
CA LYS A 8 2.73 46.23 44.14
C LYS A 8 4.06 45.92 43.47
N LYS A 9 4.80 45.00 44.08
CA LYS A 9 6.05 44.53 43.53
C LYS A 9 5.81 43.78 42.23
N LYS A 10 6.43 44.19 41.17
CA LYS A 10 6.29 43.57 39.83
C LYS A 10 7.40 42.55 39.60
N GLY A 11 7.13 41.50 38.84
CA GLY A 11 8.03 40.44 38.45
C GLY A 11 7.26 39.23 37.87
N CYS A 12 7.98 38.21 37.45
CA CYS A 12 7.36 36.97 36.99
C CYS A 12 6.66 36.23 38.11
N THR A 13 5.35 35.96 37.99
CA THR A 13 4.54 35.25 38.99
C THR A 13 4.26 33.80 38.65
N ASP A 14 4.76 33.28 37.52
CA ASP A 14 4.61 31.87 37.13
C ASP A 14 5.67 31.02 37.82
N PRO A 15 5.29 30.07 38.72
CA PRO A 15 6.19 29.19 39.41
C PRO A 15 6.98 28.24 38.50
N ASN A 16 6.56 28.06 37.24
CA ASN A 16 7.25 27.24 36.26
C ASN A 16 8.28 28.03 35.44
N ALA A 17 8.37 29.34 35.59
CA ALA A 17 9.35 30.15 34.88
C ALA A 17 10.71 30.13 35.57
N ASN A 18 11.80 30.21 34.78
CA ASN A 18 13.18 30.21 35.28
C ASN A 18 13.49 31.39 36.19
N ASN A 19 12.81 32.52 36.00
CA ASN A 19 12.95 33.75 36.75
C ASN A 19 11.75 34.06 37.66
N PHE A 20 11.05 33.01 38.13
CA PHE A 20 9.98 33.15 39.10
C PHE A 20 10.40 33.98 40.30
N ASN A 21 9.60 34.96 40.68
CA ASN A 21 9.80 35.81 41.84
C ASN A 21 8.65 35.67 42.84
N ALA A 22 8.84 34.90 43.88
CA ALA A 22 7.83 34.64 44.90
C ALA A 22 7.35 35.91 45.65
N GLU A 23 8.06 37.04 45.56
CA GLU A 23 7.69 38.30 46.14
C GLU A 23 6.91 39.22 45.18
N ALA A 24 6.76 38.82 43.92
CA ALA A 24 5.97 39.59 42.96
C ALA A 24 4.48 39.44 43.25
N GLU A 25 3.82 40.58 43.37
CA GLU A 25 2.36 40.68 43.58
C GLU A 25 1.61 40.94 42.25
N LYS A 26 2.38 41.26 41.19
CA LYS A 26 1.82 41.52 39.87
C LYS A 26 2.80 41.07 38.81
N ASP A 27 2.32 40.24 37.89
CA ASP A 27 3.08 39.86 36.72
C ASP A 27 3.37 41.06 35.83
N ASP A 28 4.63 41.18 35.39
CA ASP A 28 5.13 42.24 34.51
C ASP A 28 5.45 41.77 33.10
N GLY A 29 5.16 40.48 32.77
CA GLY A 29 5.43 39.84 31.50
C GLY A 29 6.89 39.44 31.30
N SER A 30 7.74 39.44 32.36
CA SER A 30 9.17 39.13 32.30
C SER A 30 9.46 37.63 32.42
N CYS A 31 8.47 36.74 32.51
CA CYS A 31 8.67 35.32 32.65
C CYS A 31 9.53 34.74 31.50
N THR A 32 10.56 34.02 31.87
CA THR A 32 11.45 33.31 30.94
C THR A 32 11.34 31.81 31.16
N TYR A 33 11.34 31.06 30.07
CA TYR A 33 11.31 29.61 30.12
C TYR A 33 12.48 29.05 29.34
N ASP A 34 12.98 27.88 29.74
CA ASP A 34 13.95 27.18 28.92
C ASP A 34 13.35 26.94 27.53
N SER A 35 14.09 27.29 26.49
CA SER A 35 13.75 26.92 25.16
C SER A 35 13.78 25.38 25.10
N VAL A 36 12.64 24.72 25.11
CA VAL A 36 12.55 23.30 24.77
C VAL A 36 12.96 23.22 23.30
N VAL A 37 14.25 23.02 23.05
CA VAL A 37 14.69 22.63 21.71
C VAL A 37 14.00 21.31 21.44
N PRO A 38 13.06 21.22 20.47
CA PRO A 38 12.47 19.95 20.14
C PRO A 38 13.61 18.97 19.87
N PRO A 39 13.56 17.74 20.37
CA PRO A 39 14.57 16.76 20.03
C PRO A 39 14.72 16.74 18.51
N VAL A 40 15.95 16.91 18.02
CA VAL A 40 16.23 16.81 16.59
C VAL A 40 15.71 15.44 16.17
N PRO A 41 14.78 15.37 15.22
CA PRO A 41 14.28 14.07 14.77
C PRO A 41 15.48 13.20 14.38
N PRO A 42 15.52 11.94 14.78
CA PRO A 42 16.62 11.07 14.38
C PRO A 42 16.74 11.11 12.86
N THR A 43 17.96 11.31 12.37
CA THR A 43 18.23 11.29 10.93
C THR A 43 18.14 9.82 10.48
N TYR A 44 17.02 9.44 9.88
CA TYR A 44 16.88 8.12 9.30
C TYR A 44 17.50 8.10 7.90
N THR A 45 18.37 7.14 7.67
CA THR A 45 18.81 6.82 6.31
C THR A 45 17.75 5.90 5.71
N VAL A 46 17.07 6.38 4.67
CA VAL A 46 16.12 5.54 3.94
C VAL A 46 16.90 4.43 3.23
N PRO A 47 16.57 3.15 3.46
CA PRO A 47 17.21 2.05 2.75
C PRO A 47 17.04 2.17 1.24
N THR A 48 18.05 1.78 0.48
CA THR A 48 17.98 1.74 -1.00
C THR A 48 17.27 0.49 -1.53
N THR A 49 17.05 -0.49 -0.66
CA THR A 49 16.38 -1.75 -0.97
C THR A 49 15.44 -2.14 0.14
N TYR A 50 14.34 -2.79 -0.20
CA TYR A 50 13.40 -3.39 0.74
C TYR A 50 13.87 -4.81 1.10
N THR A 51 15.01 -4.88 1.77
CA THR A 51 15.64 -6.11 2.23
C THR A 51 16.16 -5.90 3.64
N PHE A 52 15.62 -6.63 4.60
CA PHE A 52 15.94 -6.49 6.02
C PHE A 52 16.36 -7.82 6.60
N THR A 53 17.24 -7.80 7.58
CA THR A 53 17.72 -8.99 8.29
C THR A 53 17.74 -8.76 9.79
N ASP A 54 17.52 -9.83 10.55
CA ASP A 54 17.75 -9.82 11.99
C ASP A 54 19.24 -9.75 12.35
N ALA A 55 19.55 -9.68 13.64
CA ALA A 55 20.94 -9.62 14.13
C ALA A 55 21.79 -10.87 13.78
N ASN A 56 21.15 -11.96 13.38
CA ASN A 56 21.80 -13.21 12.97
C ASN A 56 21.93 -13.33 11.44
N GLY A 57 21.46 -12.34 10.70
CA GLY A 57 21.48 -12.31 9.24
C GLY A 57 20.32 -13.07 8.57
N ASN A 58 19.29 -13.48 9.31
CA ASN A 58 18.12 -14.11 8.73
C ASN A 58 17.21 -13.06 8.09
N ASN A 59 16.65 -13.36 6.93
CA ASN A 59 15.71 -12.49 6.24
C ASN A 59 14.43 -12.30 7.08
N THR A 60 14.04 -11.04 7.30
CA THR A 60 12.82 -10.69 8.04
C THR A 60 11.66 -10.30 7.13
N VAL A 61 11.88 -10.17 5.82
CA VAL A 61 10.87 -9.74 4.85
C VAL A 61 10.04 -10.91 4.33
N SER A 62 8.71 -10.79 4.35
CA SER A 62 7.81 -11.86 3.92
C SER A 62 6.52 -11.35 3.28
N TYR A 63 6.47 -11.34 1.93
CA TYR A 63 5.28 -10.94 1.15
C TYR A 63 5.05 -11.80 -0.12
N SER A 64 5.49 -13.05 -0.12
CA SER A 64 5.37 -13.93 -1.29
C SER A 64 3.93 -14.16 -1.76
N GLY A 65 2.97 -14.13 -0.83
CA GLY A 65 1.56 -14.25 -1.18
C GLY A 65 1.02 -13.06 -1.97
N GLN A 66 1.53 -11.88 -1.71
CA GLN A 66 1.20 -10.64 -2.43
C GLN A 66 1.83 -10.66 -3.81
N THR A 67 3.10 -11.04 -3.91
CA THR A 67 3.80 -11.26 -5.18
C THR A 67 3.02 -12.20 -6.08
N ALA A 68 2.59 -13.35 -5.56
CA ALA A 68 1.80 -14.32 -6.33
C ALA A 68 0.49 -13.70 -6.87
N ARG A 69 -0.19 -12.82 -6.13
CA ARG A 69 -1.41 -12.15 -6.61
C ARG A 69 -1.13 -11.07 -7.66
N LEU A 70 0.00 -10.39 -7.55
CA LEU A 70 0.46 -9.50 -8.62
C LEU A 70 0.74 -10.31 -9.90
N ASP A 71 1.38 -11.47 -9.78
CA ASP A 71 1.64 -12.38 -10.91
C ASP A 71 0.33 -12.86 -11.55
N MET A 72 -0.62 -13.32 -10.76
CA MET A 72 -1.95 -13.72 -11.23
C MET A 72 -2.66 -12.60 -12.00
N LEU A 73 -2.68 -11.37 -11.47
CA LEU A 73 -3.30 -10.25 -12.18
C LEU A 73 -2.53 -9.88 -13.45
N GLY A 74 -1.20 -10.00 -13.44
CA GLY A 74 -0.36 -9.77 -14.61
C GLY A 74 -0.67 -10.74 -15.75
N GLU A 75 -0.77 -12.04 -15.46
CA GLU A 75 -1.12 -13.05 -16.45
C GLU A 75 -2.58 -12.92 -16.93
N MET A 76 -3.53 -12.66 -16.01
CA MET A 76 -4.93 -12.38 -16.36
C MET A 76 -5.04 -11.15 -17.27
N THR A 77 -4.32 -10.08 -16.98
CA THR A 77 -4.29 -8.88 -17.83
C THR A 77 -3.70 -9.20 -19.21
N SER A 78 -2.66 -10.01 -19.26
CA SER A 78 -2.05 -10.46 -20.52
C SER A 78 -3.04 -11.27 -21.33
N TYR A 79 -3.80 -12.17 -20.71
CA TYR A 79 -4.86 -12.93 -21.37
C TYR A 79 -5.99 -12.02 -21.90
N LEU A 80 -6.48 -11.08 -21.08
CA LEU A 80 -7.48 -10.08 -21.52
C LEU A 80 -7.00 -9.30 -22.75
N LYS A 81 -5.73 -8.90 -22.77
CA LYS A 81 -5.12 -8.14 -23.87
C LYS A 81 -5.01 -8.92 -25.17
N THR A 82 -5.08 -10.24 -25.16
CA THR A 82 -5.09 -11.03 -26.40
C THR A 82 -6.27 -10.69 -27.30
N ALA A 83 -7.41 -10.33 -26.74
CA ALA A 83 -8.57 -9.86 -27.48
C ALA A 83 -8.41 -8.43 -28.04
N ASN A 84 -7.56 -7.61 -27.44
CA ASN A 84 -7.32 -6.22 -27.87
C ASN A 84 -6.44 -6.13 -29.12
N THR A 85 -5.45 -7.03 -29.23
CA THR A 85 -4.33 -6.85 -30.18
C THR A 85 -4.48 -7.62 -31.48
N SER A 86 -5.42 -8.56 -31.54
CA SER A 86 -5.44 -9.59 -32.57
C SER A 86 -6.24 -9.24 -33.83
N GLY A 87 -6.82 -8.05 -33.89
CA GLY A 87 -7.71 -7.71 -35.00
C GLY A 87 -8.94 -8.63 -35.09
N GLY A 88 -9.49 -9.04 -33.94
CA GLY A 88 -10.70 -9.87 -33.84
C GLY A 88 -10.45 -11.37 -33.85
N SER A 89 -9.21 -11.82 -33.69
CA SER A 89 -8.88 -13.25 -33.80
C SER A 89 -9.03 -14.04 -32.51
N ASN A 90 -8.96 -13.41 -31.33
CA ASN A 90 -9.00 -14.10 -30.04
C ASN A 90 -10.25 -13.78 -29.24
N GLN A 91 -11.19 -14.73 -29.24
CA GLN A 91 -12.31 -14.71 -28.30
C GLN A 91 -11.83 -15.16 -26.92
N LEU A 92 -12.17 -14.39 -25.90
CA LEU A 92 -11.88 -14.79 -24.53
C LEU A 92 -12.85 -15.91 -24.10
N ASP A 93 -12.38 -16.73 -23.15
CA ASP A 93 -13.20 -17.74 -22.49
C ASP A 93 -13.49 -17.33 -21.04
N ALA A 94 -14.77 -17.29 -20.69
CA ALA A 94 -15.22 -16.91 -19.35
C ALA A 94 -14.70 -17.87 -18.26
N SER A 95 -14.67 -19.17 -18.55
CA SER A 95 -14.21 -20.18 -17.58
C SER A 95 -12.73 -19.99 -17.26
N THR A 96 -11.93 -19.58 -18.23
CA THR A 96 -10.51 -19.26 -18.03
C THR A 96 -10.35 -18.04 -17.11
N LEU A 97 -11.05 -16.94 -17.37
CA LEU A 97 -10.97 -15.74 -16.51
C LEU A 97 -11.45 -16.01 -15.09
N LEU A 98 -12.55 -16.72 -14.91
CA LEU A 98 -13.09 -17.08 -13.60
C LEU A 98 -12.14 -18.01 -12.83
N SER A 99 -11.56 -18.99 -13.51
CA SER A 99 -10.57 -19.88 -12.89
C SER A 99 -9.25 -19.18 -12.55
N MET A 100 -8.82 -18.17 -13.31
CA MET A 100 -7.70 -17.31 -12.93
C MET A 100 -8.04 -16.47 -11.69
N TYR A 101 -9.26 -16.01 -11.56
CA TYR A 101 -9.70 -15.18 -10.44
C TYR A 101 -9.72 -15.93 -9.11
N ASP A 102 -10.22 -17.16 -9.09
CA ASP A 102 -10.27 -18.02 -7.90
C ASP A 102 -9.08 -18.97 -7.76
N ASN A 103 -8.12 -18.90 -8.69
CA ASN A 103 -6.92 -19.75 -8.78
C ASN A 103 -7.20 -21.26 -8.87
N SER A 104 -8.26 -21.65 -9.54
CA SER A 104 -8.46 -23.03 -10.01
C SER A 104 -7.81 -23.29 -11.39
N TYR A 105 -7.29 -22.23 -12.03
CA TYR A 105 -6.60 -22.30 -13.32
C TYR A 105 -5.27 -23.06 -13.22
N THR A 106 -5.04 -23.99 -14.14
CA THR A 106 -3.80 -24.80 -14.19
C THR A 106 -2.86 -24.41 -15.32
N GLY A 107 -3.31 -23.51 -16.21
CA GLY A 107 -2.55 -23.07 -17.38
C GLY A 107 -1.70 -21.81 -17.15
N TRP A 108 -1.35 -21.47 -15.89
CA TRP A 108 -0.46 -20.38 -15.57
C TRP A 108 0.90 -20.55 -16.24
N THR A 109 1.47 -19.47 -16.77
CA THR A 109 2.85 -19.46 -17.28
C THR A 109 3.83 -19.70 -16.15
N ASP A 110 3.64 -19.00 -15.01
CA ASP A 110 4.34 -19.31 -13.77
C ASP A 110 3.66 -20.50 -13.07
N GLN A 111 4.26 -21.67 -13.18
CA GLN A 111 3.73 -22.89 -12.57
C GLN A 111 3.72 -22.87 -11.03
N ASN A 112 4.43 -21.95 -10.37
CA ASN A 112 4.35 -21.77 -8.92
C ASN A 112 3.00 -21.18 -8.47
N LEU A 113 2.19 -20.68 -9.38
CA LEU A 113 0.84 -20.22 -9.07
C LEU A 113 -0.17 -21.36 -8.94
N VAL A 114 0.09 -22.51 -9.60
CA VAL A 114 -0.82 -23.65 -9.58
C VAL A 114 -0.93 -24.23 -8.17
N GLY A 115 -2.15 -24.19 -7.63
CA GLY A 115 -2.45 -24.84 -6.33
C GLY A 115 -1.72 -24.24 -5.12
N ASN A 116 -1.16 -23.02 -5.23
CA ASN A 116 -0.41 -22.38 -4.13
C ASN A 116 -1.29 -21.84 -2.99
N GLY A 117 -2.63 -21.99 -3.09
CA GLY A 117 -3.59 -21.55 -2.09
C GLY A 117 -3.85 -20.03 -2.06
N LYS A 118 -3.25 -19.25 -2.98
CA LYS A 118 -3.50 -17.83 -3.09
C LYS A 118 -4.59 -17.56 -4.14
N GLN A 119 -5.38 -16.52 -3.94
CA GLN A 119 -6.47 -16.13 -4.84
C GLN A 119 -6.58 -14.62 -4.91
N LEU A 120 -6.97 -14.08 -6.05
CA LEU A 120 -7.43 -12.70 -6.19
C LEU A 120 -8.82 -12.54 -5.57
N LYS A 121 -9.73 -13.47 -5.87
CA LYS A 121 -11.14 -13.42 -5.45
C LYS A 121 -11.31 -13.26 -3.95
N SER A 122 -10.69 -14.12 -3.15
CA SER A 122 -10.83 -14.12 -1.69
C SER A 122 -10.30 -12.83 -1.02
N LYS A 123 -9.46 -12.06 -1.73
CA LYS A 123 -8.89 -10.80 -1.25
C LYS A 123 -9.58 -9.56 -1.83
N THR A 124 -10.46 -9.73 -2.81
CA THR A 124 -11.21 -8.62 -3.41
C THR A 124 -12.17 -8.02 -2.40
N ALA A 125 -12.06 -6.69 -2.19
CA ALA A 125 -12.88 -5.88 -1.27
C ALA A 125 -13.02 -6.51 0.12
N LEU A 126 -11.88 -7.00 0.68
CA LEU A 126 -11.83 -7.67 1.99
C LEU A 126 -12.77 -8.90 2.10
N GLY A 127 -13.08 -9.53 0.98
CA GLY A 127 -13.96 -10.71 0.93
C GLY A 127 -15.43 -10.40 0.67
N ASP A 128 -15.79 -9.17 0.30
CA ASP A 128 -17.16 -8.80 -0.01
C ASP A 128 -17.70 -9.60 -1.21
N ALA A 129 -18.73 -10.43 -0.97
CA ALA A 129 -19.30 -11.33 -1.96
C ALA A 129 -20.01 -10.58 -3.11
N GLY A 130 -20.58 -9.40 -2.85
CA GLY A 130 -21.24 -8.60 -3.88
C GLY A 130 -20.23 -8.02 -4.87
N VAL A 131 -19.11 -7.50 -4.36
CA VAL A 131 -18.02 -7.00 -5.21
C VAL A 131 -17.36 -8.14 -5.98
N GLN A 132 -17.13 -9.29 -5.33
CA GLN A 132 -16.60 -10.48 -6.02
C GLN A 132 -17.49 -10.91 -7.18
N ALA A 133 -18.81 -11.00 -6.96
CA ALA A 133 -19.79 -11.36 -8.00
C ALA A 133 -19.83 -10.32 -9.13
N GLN A 134 -19.59 -9.05 -8.84
CA GLN A 134 -19.51 -8.01 -9.87
C GLN A 134 -18.31 -8.23 -10.79
N PHE A 135 -17.14 -8.60 -10.26
CA PHE A 135 -15.98 -8.95 -11.08
C PHE A 135 -16.23 -10.20 -11.92
N GLU A 136 -16.87 -11.22 -11.37
CA GLU A 136 -17.25 -12.43 -12.11
C GLU A 136 -18.21 -12.10 -13.27
N THR A 137 -19.15 -11.18 -13.05
CA THR A 137 -20.04 -10.66 -14.08
C THR A 137 -19.24 -9.95 -15.18
N TRP A 138 -18.34 -9.03 -14.83
CA TRP A 138 -17.51 -8.33 -15.82
C TRP A 138 -16.59 -9.25 -16.61
N MET A 139 -16.04 -10.29 -16.00
CA MET A 139 -15.23 -11.31 -16.68
C MET A 139 -16.07 -12.10 -17.68
N SER A 140 -17.30 -12.45 -17.32
CA SER A 140 -18.25 -13.15 -18.20
C SER A 140 -18.70 -12.26 -19.37
N GLU A 141 -18.98 -10.99 -19.11
CA GLU A 141 -19.35 -10.01 -20.14
C GLU A 141 -18.17 -9.70 -21.08
N ALA A 142 -16.94 -9.60 -20.55
CA ALA A 142 -15.73 -9.45 -21.36
C ALA A 142 -15.53 -10.63 -22.31
N ALA A 143 -15.78 -11.84 -21.83
CA ALA A 143 -15.69 -13.05 -22.67
C ALA A 143 -16.81 -13.15 -23.71
N ALA A 144 -18.00 -12.60 -23.42
CA ALA A 144 -19.11 -12.54 -24.36
C ALA A 144 -18.97 -11.40 -25.40
N ALA A 145 -18.12 -10.41 -25.13
CA ALA A 145 -17.92 -9.29 -26.04
C ALA A 145 -17.20 -9.72 -27.32
N THR A 146 -17.57 -9.11 -28.44
CA THR A 146 -16.92 -9.38 -29.74
C THR A 146 -15.57 -8.67 -29.79
N PRO A 147 -14.46 -9.38 -30.02
CA PRO A 147 -13.15 -8.76 -30.20
C PRO A 147 -13.14 -7.74 -31.34
N PRO A 148 -12.40 -6.63 -31.22
CA PRO A 148 -12.33 -5.61 -32.25
C PRO A 148 -11.69 -6.17 -33.54
N THR A 149 -12.23 -5.82 -34.68
CA THR A 149 -11.70 -6.26 -35.99
C THR A 149 -10.49 -5.46 -36.44
N THR A 150 -10.23 -4.33 -35.84
CA THR A 150 -9.10 -3.45 -36.15
C THR A 150 -8.02 -3.57 -35.07
N ALA A 151 -6.79 -3.87 -35.47
CA ALA A 151 -5.65 -3.95 -34.57
C ALA A 151 -5.45 -2.63 -33.82
N GLY A 152 -5.13 -2.73 -32.53
CA GLY A 152 -4.92 -1.57 -31.64
C GLY A 152 -6.17 -1.04 -30.98
N TYR A 153 -7.36 -1.57 -31.30
CA TYR A 153 -8.57 -1.24 -30.55
C TYR A 153 -8.73 -2.17 -29.34
N TYR A 154 -9.39 -1.65 -28.31
CA TYR A 154 -9.66 -2.38 -27.08
C TYR A 154 -10.97 -3.17 -27.17
N LEU A 155 -11.01 -4.29 -26.45
CA LEU A 155 -12.25 -5.03 -26.22
C LEU A 155 -13.20 -4.18 -25.37
N GLN A 156 -14.36 -3.83 -25.92
CA GLN A 156 -15.31 -2.91 -25.29
C GLN A 156 -16.71 -3.49 -25.23
N ALA A 157 -17.47 -3.07 -24.22
CA ALA A 157 -18.92 -3.21 -24.20
C ALA A 157 -19.56 -2.27 -25.23
N ALA A 158 -20.81 -2.55 -25.62
CA ALA A 158 -21.59 -1.66 -26.47
C ALA A 158 -21.77 -0.25 -25.89
N THR A 159 -21.63 -0.11 -24.59
CA THR A 159 -21.69 1.14 -23.80
C THR A 159 -20.34 1.84 -23.67
N GLY A 160 -19.27 1.29 -24.25
CA GLY A 160 -17.95 1.90 -24.31
C GLY A 160 -16.99 1.55 -23.16
N GLN A 161 -17.39 0.68 -22.21
CA GLN A 161 -16.46 0.22 -21.16
C GLN A 161 -15.35 -0.64 -21.79
N GLU A 162 -14.10 -0.33 -21.47
CA GLU A 162 -12.94 -1.13 -21.84
C GLU A 162 -12.71 -2.23 -20.80
N TRP A 163 -13.01 -3.47 -21.18
CA TRP A 163 -12.99 -4.60 -20.24
C TRP A 163 -11.65 -4.84 -19.58
N THR A 164 -10.54 -4.72 -20.34
CA THR A 164 -9.20 -4.88 -19.78
C THR A 164 -8.93 -3.83 -18.69
N GLN A 165 -9.30 -2.55 -18.95
CA GLN A 165 -9.10 -1.49 -17.98
C GLN A 165 -9.98 -1.68 -16.75
N LEU A 166 -11.25 -2.02 -16.95
CA LEU A 166 -12.21 -2.20 -15.87
C LEU A 166 -11.78 -3.33 -14.92
N ILE A 167 -11.36 -4.48 -15.45
CA ILE A 167 -10.97 -5.63 -14.66
C ILE A 167 -9.59 -5.40 -14.03
N GLU A 168 -8.56 -5.00 -14.79
CA GLU A 168 -7.22 -4.76 -14.27
C GLU A 168 -7.20 -3.67 -13.18
N LYS A 169 -7.69 -2.46 -13.52
CA LYS A 169 -7.67 -1.32 -12.59
C LYS A 169 -8.64 -1.50 -11.43
N GLY A 170 -9.77 -2.15 -11.71
CA GLY A 170 -10.72 -2.55 -10.68
C GLY A 170 -10.07 -3.47 -9.64
N LEU A 171 -9.36 -4.52 -10.05
CA LEU A 171 -8.66 -5.43 -9.14
C LEU A 171 -7.45 -4.79 -8.47
N MET A 172 -6.71 -3.90 -9.15
CA MET A 172 -5.67 -3.09 -8.49
C MET A 172 -6.23 -2.32 -7.28
N SER A 173 -7.45 -1.81 -7.38
CA SER A 173 -8.11 -1.08 -6.29
C SER A 173 -8.82 -2.01 -5.32
N ALA A 174 -9.73 -2.86 -5.82
CA ALA A 174 -10.57 -3.70 -4.98
C ALA A 174 -9.81 -4.86 -4.30
N CYS A 175 -8.71 -5.33 -4.86
CA CYS A 175 -7.86 -6.33 -4.21
C CYS A 175 -6.66 -5.67 -3.52
N PHE A 176 -5.77 -4.98 -4.26
CA PHE A 176 -4.50 -4.55 -3.69
C PHE A 176 -4.66 -3.39 -2.71
N VAL A 177 -5.30 -2.26 -3.12
CA VAL A 177 -5.47 -1.12 -2.21
C VAL A 177 -6.34 -1.47 -1.01
N SER A 178 -7.43 -2.20 -1.22
CA SER A 178 -8.31 -2.60 -0.11
C SER A 178 -7.59 -3.44 0.94
N GLN A 179 -6.70 -4.35 0.51
CA GLN A 179 -5.89 -5.14 1.43
C GLN A 179 -4.81 -4.29 2.10
N MET A 180 -4.07 -3.47 1.35
CA MET A 180 -3.06 -2.58 1.92
C MET A 180 -3.63 -1.70 3.03
N THR A 181 -4.69 -0.96 2.73
CA THR A 181 -5.22 0.09 3.61
C THR A 181 -6.27 -0.42 4.59
N GLY A 182 -7.13 -1.35 4.17
CA GLY A 182 -8.26 -1.83 4.96
C GLY A 182 -7.96 -3.06 5.82
N ASN A 183 -6.90 -3.80 5.51
CA ASN A 183 -6.50 -4.99 6.28
C ASN A 183 -5.15 -4.76 7.00
N TYR A 184 -4.06 -4.57 6.26
CA TYR A 184 -2.72 -4.57 6.85
C TYR A 184 -2.35 -3.26 7.54
N LEU A 185 -2.61 -2.10 6.96
CA LEU A 185 -2.26 -0.82 7.58
C LEU A 185 -3.32 -0.28 8.54
N ALA A 186 -4.57 -0.74 8.45
CA ALA A 186 -5.66 -0.20 9.26
C ALA A 186 -5.45 -0.35 10.78
N GLY A 187 -4.79 -1.44 11.20
CA GLY A 187 -4.53 -1.75 12.60
C GLY A 187 -3.06 -1.73 13.00
N ILE A 188 -2.16 -1.38 12.10
CA ILE A 188 -0.71 -1.61 12.23
C ILE A 188 -0.10 -1.02 13.52
N ALA A 189 -0.61 0.10 14.01
CA ALA A 189 -0.12 0.73 15.24
C ALA A 189 -0.45 -0.09 16.52
N SER A 190 -1.38 -1.04 16.42
CA SER A 190 -1.78 -1.94 17.52
C SER A 190 -1.20 -3.36 17.39
N ASP A 191 -0.54 -3.66 16.27
CA ASP A 191 0.08 -4.96 16.06
C ASP A 191 1.26 -5.18 16.99
N ASP A 192 1.50 -6.43 17.34
CA ASP A 192 2.61 -6.79 18.23
C ASP A 192 3.96 -6.62 17.53
N ASN A 193 4.82 -5.79 18.11
CA ASN A 193 6.19 -5.57 17.65
C ASN A 193 7.24 -5.89 18.72
N THR A 194 6.86 -6.62 19.78
CA THR A 194 7.69 -6.86 20.97
C THR A 194 7.84 -8.31 21.35
N SER A 195 6.93 -9.18 20.95
CA SER A 195 6.99 -10.61 21.23
C SER A 195 8.14 -11.29 20.47
N ALA A 196 8.63 -12.38 21.03
CA ALA A 196 9.64 -13.20 20.36
C ALA A 196 9.11 -13.76 19.05
N VAL A 197 9.92 -13.64 17.99
CA VAL A 197 9.59 -14.17 16.66
C VAL A 197 9.58 -15.70 16.66
N ASP A 198 8.81 -16.30 15.76
CA ASP A 198 8.69 -17.76 15.59
C ASP A 198 9.80 -18.31 14.67
N ALA A 199 11.06 -18.10 15.07
CA ALA A 199 12.23 -18.48 14.31
C ALA A 199 12.30 -19.99 14.01
N ALA A 200 11.73 -20.84 14.88
CA ALA A 200 11.69 -22.28 14.68
C ALA A 200 10.87 -22.69 13.43
N ASN A 201 9.90 -21.86 13.04
CA ASN A 201 9.11 -22.02 11.84
C ASN A 201 9.54 -21.09 10.69
N GLY A 202 10.75 -20.51 10.78
CA GLY A 202 11.33 -19.64 9.75
C GLY A 202 10.70 -18.24 9.68
N LYS A 203 9.97 -17.82 10.71
CA LYS A 203 9.39 -16.48 10.81
C LYS A 203 10.31 -15.62 11.67
N HIS A 204 11.13 -14.82 11.03
CA HIS A 204 12.10 -13.92 11.68
C HIS A 204 11.58 -12.48 11.77
N TYR A 205 10.28 -12.28 11.80
CA TYR A 205 9.58 -11.01 11.83
C TYR A 205 8.49 -11.01 12.89
N THR A 206 8.16 -9.82 13.40
CA THR A 206 7.02 -9.59 14.28
C THR A 206 5.72 -9.47 13.47
N GLU A 207 4.57 -9.44 14.13
CA GLU A 207 3.28 -9.24 13.47
C GLU A 207 3.23 -7.90 12.72
N MET A 208 3.69 -6.81 13.37
CA MET A 208 3.73 -5.48 12.77
C MET A 208 4.62 -5.44 11.52
N GLU A 209 5.83 -5.99 11.60
CA GLU A 209 6.75 -6.09 10.45
C GLU A 209 6.12 -6.87 9.30
N HIS A 210 5.46 -7.99 9.60
CA HIS A 210 4.81 -8.81 8.58
C HIS A 210 3.65 -8.10 7.89
N HIS A 211 2.79 -7.43 8.63
CA HIS A 211 1.70 -6.66 8.04
C HIS A 211 2.23 -5.49 7.20
N TRP A 212 3.32 -4.86 7.62
CA TRP A 212 3.99 -3.85 6.81
C TRP A 212 4.52 -4.44 5.50
N ASP A 213 5.18 -5.59 5.54
CA ASP A 213 5.66 -6.32 4.39
C ASP A 213 4.53 -6.69 3.42
N GLU A 214 3.42 -7.18 3.96
CA GLU A 214 2.25 -7.55 3.17
C GLU A 214 1.61 -6.34 2.49
N ALA A 215 1.57 -5.18 3.16
CA ALA A 215 1.14 -3.93 2.53
C ALA A 215 2.10 -3.51 1.41
N TYR A 216 3.41 -3.52 1.67
CA TYR A 216 4.43 -3.23 0.67
C TYR A 216 4.32 -4.15 -0.55
N GLY A 217 4.15 -5.45 -0.33
CA GLY A 217 4.06 -6.46 -1.37
C GLY A 217 2.87 -6.28 -2.32
N TYR A 218 1.78 -5.65 -1.88
CA TYR A 218 0.68 -5.25 -2.76
C TYR A 218 0.95 -3.95 -3.53
N PHE A 219 1.81 -3.08 -3.01
CA PHE A 219 2.23 -1.89 -3.72
C PHE A 219 3.22 -2.23 -4.84
N THR A 220 4.26 -2.99 -4.51
CA THR A 220 5.26 -3.49 -5.46
C THR A 220 5.93 -4.76 -4.95
N SER A 221 6.31 -5.66 -5.85
CA SER A 221 7.15 -6.80 -5.51
C SER A 221 8.65 -6.54 -5.70
N ALA A 222 9.01 -5.34 -6.19
CA ALA A 222 10.40 -4.96 -6.43
C ALA A 222 11.11 -4.64 -5.11
N THR A 223 12.24 -5.28 -4.84
CA THR A 223 13.03 -5.02 -3.63
C THR A 223 13.87 -3.75 -3.73
N ASP A 224 14.08 -3.22 -4.91
CA ASP A 224 14.88 -2.03 -5.22
C ASP A 224 14.04 -0.86 -5.77
N TYR A 225 12.74 -0.82 -5.43
CA TYR A 225 11.87 0.31 -5.79
C TYR A 225 12.47 1.64 -5.28
N PRO A 226 12.45 2.71 -6.07
CA PRO A 226 11.89 2.89 -7.43
C PRO A 226 12.90 2.64 -8.57
N THR A 227 14.04 2.01 -8.31
CA THR A 227 15.19 1.96 -9.23
C THR A 227 15.01 0.94 -10.36
N SER A 228 14.30 -0.17 -10.11
CA SER A 228 14.13 -1.22 -11.11
C SER A 228 13.04 -0.87 -12.12
N GLY A 229 13.30 -1.15 -13.40
CA GLY A 229 12.30 -1.08 -14.45
C GLY A 229 11.28 -2.23 -14.43
N THR A 230 11.29 -3.07 -13.39
CA THR A 230 10.40 -4.25 -13.24
C THR A 230 9.10 -3.93 -12.51
N ASP A 231 8.90 -2.69 -12.10
CA ASP A 231 7.68 -2.25 -11.43
C ASP A 231 6.45 -2.47 -12.28
N ARG A 232 5.39 -2.92 -11.62
CA ARG A 232 4.07 -3.14 -12.21
C ARG A 232 2.97 -2.57 -11.32
N PHE A 233 1.80 -2.37 -11.89
CA PHE A 233 0.62 -1.88 -11.17
C PHE A 233 0.90 -0.57 -10.41
N TRP A 234 0.64 -0.53 -9.11
CA TRP A 234 0.79 0.69 -8.33
C TRP A 234 2.24 1.19 -8.27
N GLY A 235 3.22 0.31 -8.10
CA GLY A 235 4.64 0.68 -8.15
C GLY A 235 5.00 1.37 -9.47
N LYS A 236 4.57 0.79 -10.59
CA LYS A 236 4.79 1.40 -11.92
C LYS A 236 4.11 2.76 -12.05
N TYR A 237 2.86 2.90 -11.60
CA TYR A 237 2.15 4.17 -11.68
C TYR A 237 2.77 5.24 -10.80
N ALA A 238 3.17 4.89 -9.58
CA ALA A 238 3.87 5.81 -8.69
C ALA A 238 5.20 6.26 -9.29
N ASN A 239 5.99 5.31 -9.83
CA ASN A 239 7.31 5.60 -10.39
C ASN A 239 7.23 6.41 -11.70
N ASN A 240 6.40 6.00 -12.66
CA ASN A 240 6.43 6.57 -14.02
C ASN A 240 5.44 7.70 -14.24
N THR A 241 4.31 7.70 -13.54
CA THR A 241 3.23 8.65 -13.81
C THR A 241 3.20 9.75 -12.77
N LEU A 242 3.28 9.39 -11.49
CA LEU A 242 3.18 10.34 -10.41
C LEU A 242 4.44 11.22 -10.33
N GLU A 243 5.62 10.66 -10.62
CA GLU A 243 6.87 11.41 -10.67
C GLU A 243 6.81 12.59 -11.66
N SER A 244 6.17 12.41 -12.81
CA SER A 244 5.99 13.47 -13.79
C SER A 244 5.11 14.63 -13.29
N VAL A 245 4.27 14.37 -12.28
CA VAL A 245 3.32 15.34 -11.71
C VAL A 245 3.87 16.01 -10.45
N ILE A 246 4.51 15.24 -9.56
CA ILE A 246 4.95 15.73 -8.24
C ILE A 246 6.48 15.83 -8.08
N GLY A 247 7.24 15.49 -9.10
CA GLY A 247 8.67 15.74 -9.23
C GLY A 247 9.61 14.65 -8.73
N SER A 248 9.18 13.67 -7.93
CA SER A 248 10.04 12.52 -7.56
C SER A 248 9.24 11.39 -6.92
N ALA A 249 9.42 10.16 -7.39
CA ALA A 249 8.84 8.96 -6.78
C ALA A 249 9.36 8.73 -5.34
N THR A 250 10.58 9.17 -5.05
CA THR A 250 11.18 9.10 -3.70
C THR A 250 10.52 10.01 -2.67
N SER A 251 9.68 10.95 -3.11
CA SER A 251 8.90 11.81 -2.19
C SER A 251 7.58 11.18 -1.73
N ILE A 252 7.27 9.96 -2.18
CA ILE A 252 6.03 9.22 -1.84
C ILE A 252 6.33 8.05 -0.88
N ALA A 253 7.59 7.67 -0.73
CA ALA A 253 8.03 6.57 0.13
C ALA A 253 8.14 6.98 1.60
#